data_117a46824bbf96e4168762c9ac593e35
#
_entry.id   117a46824bbf96e4168762c9ac593e35
#
_cell.length_a   1.000
_cell.length_b   1.000
_cell.length_c   1.000
_cell.angle_alpha   90.00
_cell.angle_beta   90.00
_cell.angle_gamma   90.00
#
_symmetry.space_group_name_H-M   'P 1'
#
loop_
_entity.id
_entity.type
_entity.pdbx_description
1 polymer ?
#
loop_
_entity_poly.entity_id
_entity_poly.type
_entity_poly.pdbx_seq_one_letter_code
_entity_poly.pdbx_strand_id
1 'polypeptide(L)'
;MYNSLNEEIIKKVRVQQTESKYLIHTIENTPNYVINEPIYSTNTPARCRMVVLYGISALFNGYVVNTCNLSEDWIGYSTKWGDAVGDFSLLNKLTKSEVVKLGDYLGLPYELIHKTPSDGMCGQSDEEKLGFTYDELDEYIRNKSEYNIHGLKHKIILEETIKKIEKLHNHPNTKNKCIILDSPLDYPTAF
;
A
#
# COMPACT_ATOMS: atom_id res chain seq x y z
N MET A 1 13.41 26.65 -1.52
CA MET A 1 13.90 25.71 -0.50
C MET A 1 13.36 24.29 -0.68
N TYR A 2 12.05 24.07 -0.98
CA TYR A 2 11.47 22.73 -1.21
C TYR A 2 12.04 21.99 -2.44
N ASN A 3 12.27 22.69 -3.56
CA ASN A 3 12.76 22.09 -4.80
C ASN A 3 14.22 21.62 -4.73
N SER A 4 15.08 22.38 -4.03
CA SER A 4 16.49 22.01 -3.88
C SER A 4 16.70 20.79 -2.98
N LEU A 5 15.86 20.63 -1.94
CA LEU A 5 15.90 19.46 -1.07
C LEU A 5 15.47 18.19 -1.83
N ASN A 6 14.46 18.30 -2.67
CA ASN A 6 13.99 17.19 -3.51
C ASN A 6 15.03 16.72 -4.52
N GLU A 7 15.75 17.66 -5.16
CA GLU A 7 16.81 17.30 -6.11
C GLU A 7 18.01 16.62 -5.43
N GLU A 8 18.37 17.06 -4.24
CA GLU A 8 19.46 16.46 -3.49
C GLU A 8 19.10 15.06 -3.00
N ILE A 9 17.87 14.86 -2.52
CA ILE A 9 17.34 13.54 -2.14
C ILE A 9 17.32 12.62 -3.35
N ILE A 10 16.76 13.05 -4.48
CA ILE A 10 16.70 12.26 -5.72
C ILE A 10 18.10 11.89 -6.19
N LYS A 11 19.07 12.80 -6.11
CA LYS A 11 20.45 12.55 -6.49
C LYS A 11 21.11 11.51 -5.57
N LYS A 12 20.91 11.61 -4.25
CA LYS A 12 21.42 10.61 -3.28
C LYS A 12 20.79 9.23 -3.48
N VAL A 13 19.47 9.17 -3.72
CA VAL A 13 18.77 7.90 -4.02
C VAL A 13 19.30 7.27 -5.31
N ARG A 14 19.51 8.05 -6.37
CA ARG A 14 20.11 7.55 -7.63
C ARG A 14 21.51 7.02 -7.44
N VAL A 15 22.34 7.68 -6.64
CA VAL A 15 23.70 7.22 -6.32
C VAL A 15 23.65 5.89 -5.58
N GLN A 16 22.79 5.74 -4.56
CA GLN A 16 22.63 4.46 -3.85
C GLN A 16 22.10 3.33 -4.74
N GLN A 17 21.19 3.63 -5.67
CA GLN A 17 20.70 2.62 -6.64
C GLN A 17 21.81 2.16 -7.59
N THR A 18 22.73 3.03 -7.98
CA THR A 18 23.86 2.70 -8.86
C THR A 18 25.02 2.02 -8.13
N GLU A 19 25.18 2.30 -6.85
CA GLU A 19 26.24 1.71 -6.01
C GLU A 19 25.86 0.38 -5.39
N SER A 20 24.59 -0.01 -5.41
CA SER A 20 24.13 -1.31 -4.93
C SER A 20 24.45 -2.44 -5.94
N LYS A 21 25.72 -2.64 -6.19
CA LYS A 21 26.25 -3.72 -7.07
C LYS A 21 25.67 -5.09 -6.70
N TYR A 22 25.41 -5.32 -5.42
CA TYR A 22 24.84 -6.59 -4.94
C TYR A 22 23.37 -6.77 -5.38
N LEU A 23 22.56 -5.74 -5.33
CA LEU A 23 21.17 -5.81 -5.77
C LEU A 23 21.08 -6.02 -7.29
N ILE A 24 21.87 -5.27 -8.06
CA ILE A 24 21.95 -5.41 -9.51
C ILE A 24 22.46 -6.83 -9.86
N HIS A 25 23.54 -7.29 -9.24
CA HIS A 25 24.08 -8.61 -9.46
C HIS A 25 23.07 -9.73 -9.13
N THR A 26 22.30 -9.59 -8.06
CA THR A 26 21.24 -10.54 -7.70
C THR A 26 20.14 -10.57 -8.75
N ILE A 27 19.73 -9.41 -9.26
CA ILE A 27 18.70 -9.31 -10.31
C ILE A 27 19.20 -9.91 -11.63
N GLU A 28 20.44 -9.58 -12.04
CA GLU A 28 21.06 -10.08 -13.29
C GLU A 28 21.27 -11.60 -13.28
N ASN A 29 21.51 -12.19 -12.12
CA ASN A 29 21.71 -13.63 -11.99
C ASN A 29 20.41 -14.39 -11.63
N THR A 30 19.28 -13.70 -11.52
CA THR A 30 18.00 -14.38 -11.31
C THR A 30 17.55 -15.08 -12.60
N PRO A 31 17.20 -16.37 -12.56
CA PRO A 31 16.77 -17.08 -13.76
C PRO A 31 15.55 -16.42 -14.43
N ASN A 32 15.55 -16.36 -15.75
CA ASN A 32 14.48 -15.72 -16.53
C ASN A 32 13.08 -16.25 -16.22
N TYR A 33 12.94 -17.53 -15.91
CA TYR A 33 11.65 -18.12 -15.53
C TYR A 33 11.13 -17.59 -14.18
N VAL A 34 12.02 -17.15 -13.30
CA VAL A 34 11.63 -16.51 -12.02
C VAL A 34 11.26 -15.05 -12.26
N ILE A 35 12.02 -14.32 -13.10
CA ILE A 35 11.77 -12.90 -13.41
C ILE A 35 10.42 -12.72 -14.09
N ASN A 36 10.05 -13.67 -14.95
CA ASN A 36 8.80 -13.63 -15.71
C ASN A 36 7.56 -14.04 -14.88
N GLU A 37 7.72 -14.53 -13.65
CA GLU A 37 6.59 -14.81 -12.79
C GLU A 37 5.91 -13.49 -12.35
N PRO A 38 4.58 -13.35 -12.56
CA PRO A 38 3.86 -12.12 -12.22
C PRO A 38 4.08 -11.68 -10.76
N ILE A 39 4.07 -12.61 -9.81
CA ILE A 39 4.30 -12.33 -8.38
C ILE A 39 5.71 -11.76 -8.14
N TYR A 40 6.72 -12.25 -8.84
CA TYR A 40 8.08 -11.72 -8.73
C TYR A 40 8.15 -10.29 -9.29
N SER A 41 7.62 -10.06 -10.49
CA SER A 41 7.68 -8.77 -11.17
C SER A 41 6.90 -7.66 -10.47
N THR A 42 5.83 -7.99 -9.75
CA THR A 42 5.03 -7.02 -8.99
C THR A 42 5.56 -6.76 -7.59
N ASN A 43 5.97 -7.80 -6.86
CA ASN A 43 6.38 -7.67 -5.47
C ASN A 43 7.83 -7.19 -5.28
N THR A 44 8.73 -7.52 -6.21
CA THR A 44 10.15 -7.15 -6.08
C THR A 44 10.35 -5.63 -6.11
N PRO A 45 9.76 -4.86 -7.05
CA PRO A 45 9.87 -3.41 -7.05
C PRO A 45 9.38 -2.74 -5.75
N ALA A 46 8.28 -3.21 -5.18
CA ALA A 46 7.75 -2.70 -3.91
C ALA A 46 8.75 -2.91 -2.77
N ARG A 47 9.39 -4.09 -2.69
CA ARG A 47 10.43 -4.38 -1.70
C ARG A 47 11.70 -3.56 -1.90
N CYS A 48 12.11 -3.34 -3.14
CA CYS A 48 13.25 -2.46 -3.45
C CYS A 48 12.99 -1.02 -3.01
N ARG A 49 11.79 -0.49 -3.25
CA ARG A 49 11.39 0.85 -2.77
C ARG A 49 11.46 0.95 -1.25
N MET A 50 11.00 -0.06 -0.53
CA MET A 50 11.09 -0.13 0.93
C MET A 50 12.54 -0.06 1.42
N VAL A 51 13.46 -0.83 0.83
CA VAL A 51 14.89 -0.79 1.20
C VAL A 51 15.47 0.62 1.00
N VAL A 52 15.14 1.28 -0.11
CA VAL A 52 15.59 2.64 -0.40
C VAL A 52 15.02 3.64 0.61
N LEU A 53 13.73 3.54 0.94
CA LEU A 53 13.07 4.44 1.89
C LEU A 53 13.69 4.32 3.29
N TYR A 54 13.95 3.11 3.77
CA TYR A 54 14.62 2.92 5.06
C TYR A 54 16.08 3.40 5.05
N GLY A 55 16.79 3.25 3.93
CA GLY A 55 18.11 3.84 3.76
C GLY A 55 18.10 5.37 3.84
N ILE A 56 17.10 6.01 3.23
CA ILE A 56 16.89 7.47 3.32
C ILE A 56 16.51 7.88 4.75
N SER A 57 15.59 7.18 5.37
CA SER A 57 15.15 7.50 6.73
C SER A 57 16.31 7.44 7.71
N ALA A 58 17.16 6.43 7.62
CA ALA A 58 18.37 6.33 8.44
C ALA A 58 19.34 7.49 8.21
N LEU A 59 19.52 7.92 6.94
CA LEU A 59 20.39 9.05 6.60
C LEU A 59 19.93 10.37 7.20
N PHE A 60 18.60 10.57 7.30
CA PHE A 60 18.00 11.82 7.80
C PHE A 60 17.47 11.70 9.23
N ASN A 61 17.77 10.61 9.94
CA ASN A 61 17.23 10.30 11.27
C ASN A 61 15.70 10.46 11.31
N GLY A 62 15.04 9.89 10.30
CA GLY A 62 13.60 9.99 10.08
C GLY A 62 12.90 8.64 10.20
N TYR A 63 11.61 8.65 9.93
CA TYR A 63 10.75 7.47 9.94
C TYR A 63 10.16 7.21 8.55
N VAL A 64 9.85 5.95 8.28
CA VAL A 64 9.09 5.55 7.09
C VAL A 64 7.62 5.49 7.46
N VAL A 65 6.79 6.31 6.80
CA VAL A 65 5.33 6.29 6.99
C VAL A 65 4.73 5.25 6.06
N ASN A 66 3.98 4.31 6.62
CA ASN A 66 3.13 3.44 5.83
C ASN A 66 1.89 4.22 5.36
N THR A 67 1.53 4.07 4.11
CA THR A 67 0.40 4.77 3.47
C THR A 67 -0.74 3.84 3.06
N CYS A 68 -0.67 2.55 3.40
CA CYS A 68 -1.79 1.64 3.19
C CYS A 68 -2.99 2.09 4.01
N ASN A 69 -4.17 2.04 3.41
CA ASN A 69 -5.43 2.35 4.06
C ASN A 69 -6.15 1.06 4.52
N LEU A 70 -7.25 1.22 5.24
CA LEU A 70 -8.03 0.10 5.78
C LEU A 70 -8.54 -0.83 4.68
N SER A 71 -8.96 -0.31 3.53
CA SER A 71 -9.52 -1.11 2.43
C SER A 71 -8.47 -2.03 1.82
N GLU A 72 -7.27 -1.49 1.54
CA GLU A 72 -6.12 -2.28 1.08
C GLU A 72 -5.72 -3.33 2.12
N ASP A 73 -5.65 -2.93 3.38
CA ASP A 73 -5.33 -3.81 4.49
C ASP A 73 -6.37 -4.91 4.71
N TRP A 74 -7.65 -4.60 4.50
CA TRP A 74 -8.74 -5.56 4.70
C TRP A 74 -8.64 -6.77 3.79
N ILE A 75 -8.30 -6.53 2.53
CA ILE A 75 -8.18 -7.58 1.49
C ILE A 75 -6.73 -8.04 1.27
N GLY A 76 -5.76 -7.46 1.99
CA GLY A 76 -4.34 -7.81 1.84
C GLY A 76 -3.74 -7.34 0.51
N TYR A 77 -4.24 -6.23 -0.05
CA TYR A 77 -3.78 -5.65 -1.30
C TYR A 77 -2.53 -4.80 -1.09
N SER A 78 -1.47 -5.46 -0.70
CA SER A 78 -0.15 -4.85 -0.48
C SER A 78 0.95 -5.92 -0.49
N THR A 79 2.16 -5.52 -0.78
CA THR A 79 3.32 -6.43 -0.77
C THR A 79 3.92 -6.49 0.63
N LYS A 80 3.85 -7.68 1.25
CA LYS A 80 4.52 -7.95 2.52
C LYS A 80 6.03 -7.66 2.40
N TRP A 81 6.58 -6.88 3.32
CA TRP A 81 7.96 -6.38 3.31
C TRP A 81 8.28 -5.44 2.14
N GLY A 82 7.23 -4.89 1.49
CA GLY A 82 7.30 -3.84 0.51
C GLY A 82 6.50 -2.62 0.98
N ASP A 83 5.45 -2.26 0.24
CA ASP A 83 4.53 -1.17 0.60
C ASP A 83 3.71 -1.44 1.87
N ALA A 84 3.60 -2.70 2.31
CA ALA A 84 2.91 -3.06 3.57
C ALA A 84 3.71 -2.73 4.83
N VAL A 85 4.90 -2.14 4.76
CA VAL A 85 5.69 -1.80 5.94
C VAL A 85 5.85 -0.29 6.12
N GLY A 86 6.16 0.07 7.36
CA GLY A 86 6.46 1.42 7.82
C GLY A 86 6.69 1.39 9.32
N ASP A 87 7.24 2.46 9.85
CA ASP A 87 7.44 2.61 11.28
C ASP A 87 6.10 2.91 11.96
N PHE A 88 5.22 3.64 11.28
CA PHE A 88 3.84 3.90 11.72
C PHE A 88 2.92 4.12 10.52
N SER A 89 1.60 4.06 10.75
CA SER A 89 0.58 4.27 9.74
C SER A 89 -0.50 5.23 10.24
N LEU A 90 -0.79 6.28 9.46
CA LEU A 90 -1.83 7.26 9.75
C LEU A 90 -3.17 6.94 9.08
N LEU A 91 -3.15 6.10 8.04
CA LEU A 91 -4.31 5.83 7.19
C LEU A 91 -4.94 4.44 7.42
N ASN A 92 -4.33 3.59 8.25
CA ASN A 92 -4.74 2.20 8.44
C ASN A 92 -6.17 2.01 9.01
N LYS A 93 -6.76 3.06 9.57
CA LYS A 93 -8.15 3.06 10.10
C LYS A 93 -9.16 3.72 9.17
N LEU A 94 -8.71 4.34 8.09
CA LEU A 94 -9.53 5.01 7.09
C LEU A 94 -9.71 4.15 5.87
N THR A 95 -10.92 4.02 5.37
CA THR A 95 -11.19 3.36 4.10
C THR A 95 -10.69 4.24 2.93
N LYS A 96 -10.62 3.68 1.73
CA LYS A 96 -10.17 4.41 0.53
C LYS A 96 -10.99 5.66 0.29
N SER A 97 -12.31 5.56 0.36
CA SER A 97 -13.22 6.70 0.18
C SER A 97 -13.06 7.75 1.30
N GLU A 98 -12.75 7.34 2.52
CA GLU A 98 -12.48 8.25 3.63
C GLU A 98 -11.14 8.97 3.46
N VAL A 99 -10.12 8.31 2.93
CA VAL A 99 -8.83 8.94 2.58
C VAL A 99 -9.02 10.01 1.49
N VAL A 100 -9.84 9.72 0.46
CA VAL A 100 -10.20 10.71 -0.57
C VAL A 100 -10.87 11.93 0.07
N LYS A 101 -11.89 11.73 0.91
CA LYS A 101 -12.58 12.83 1.62
C LYS A 101 -11.65 13.63 2.52
N LEU A 102 -10.71 12.97 3.19
CA LEU A 102 -9.68 13.63 3.99
C LEU A 102 -8.78 14.50 3.13
N GLY A 103 -8.37 14.02 1.96
CA GLY A 103 -7.59 14.78 0.99
C GLY A 103 -8.32 16.04 0.51
N ASP A 104 -9.61 15.92 0.15
CA ASP A 104 -10.47 17.04 -0.23
C ASP A 104 -10.58 18.06 0.91
N TYR A 105 -10.81 17.60 2.14
CA TYR A 105 -10.87 18.46 3.33
C TYR A 105 -9.57 19.23 3.59
N LEU A 106 -8.44 18.60 3.34
CA LEU A 106 -7.12 19.23 3.49
C LEU A 106 -6.75 20.14 2.32
N GLY A 107 -7.58 20.23 1.27
CA GLY A 107 -7.36 21.09 0.11
C GLY A 107 -6.20 20.61 -0.76
N LEU A 108 -5.93 19.31 -0.81
CA LEU A 108 -4.92 18.76 -1.69
C LEU A 108 -5.33 18.87 -3.18
N PRO A 109 -4.41 18.89 -4.14
CA PRO A 109 -4.73 18.99 -5.55
C PRO A 109 -5.65 17.85 -6.02
N TYR A 110 -6.72 18.22 -6.73
CA TYR A 110 -7.76 17.30 -7.21
C TYR A 110 -7.18 16.11 -7.98
N GLU A 111 -6.21 16.34 -8.84
CA GLU A 111 -5.59 15.33 -9.69
C GLU A 111 -4.81 14.27 -8.89
N LEU A 112 -4.38 14.62 -7.68
CA LEU A 112 -3.71 13.67 -6.78
C LEU A 112 -4.73 12.82 -6.01
N ILE A 113 -5.80 13.46 -5.53
CA ILE A 113 -6.83 12.83 -4.69
C ILE A 113 -7.68 11.86 -5.51
N HIS A 114 -8.13 12.32 -6.69
CA HIS A 114 -9.06 11.60 -7.56
C HIS A 114 -8.38 10.80 -8.68
N LYS A 115 -7.07 10.58 -8.56
CA LYS A 115 -6.36 9.69 -9.46
C LYS A 115 -6.92 8.27 -9.37
N THR A 116 -7.16 7.64 -10.53
CA THR A 116 -7.55 6.22 -10.57
C THR A 116 -6.57 5.36 -9.77
N PRO A 117 -7.04 4.58 -8.77
CA PRO A 117 -6.18 3.70 -7.99
C PRO A 117 -5.46 2.68 -8.87
N SER A 118 -4.13 2.64 -8.77
CA SER A 118 -3.31 1.72 -9.54
C SER A 118 -1.94 1.56 -8.88
N ASP A 119 -1.39 0.34 -8.89
CA ASP A 119 -0.01 0.07 -8.47
C ASP A 119 1.04 0.65 -9.43
N GLY A 120 0.60 1.06 -10.64
CA GLY A 120 1.47 1.63 -11.68
C GLY A 120 2.39 0.60 -12.36
N MET A 121 2.21 -0.70 -12.14
CA MET A 121 3.13 -1.74 -12.62
C MET A 121 2.63 -2.53 -13.83
N CYS A 122 1.31 -2.67 -14.00
CA CYS A 122 0.76 -3.53 -15.06
C CYS A 122 -0.29 -2.85 -15.96
N GLY A 123 -0.46 -1.52 -15.88
CA GLY A 123 -1.36 -0.76 -16.73
C GLY A 123 -2.85 -0.96 -16.48
N GLN A 124 -3.23 -1.75 -15.48
CA GLN A 124 -4.60 -1.96 -15.02
C GLN A 124 -4.87 -1.17 -13.75
N SER A 125 -6.12 -0.76 -13.54
CA SER A 125 -6.56 -0.21 -12.26
C SER A 125 -6.68 -1.31 -11.21
N ASP A 126 -6.67 -0.90 -9.93
CA ASP A 126 -6.85 -1.85 -8.82
C ASP A 126 -8.22 -2.53 -8.89
N GLU A 127 -9.29 -1.78 -9.22
CA GLU A 127 -10.65 -2.30 -9.33
C GLU A 127 -10.82 -3.32 -10.46
N GLU A 128 -10.14 -3.12 -11.60
CA GLU A 128 -10.11 -4.12 -12.67
C GLU A 128 -9.47 -5.43 -12.24
N LYS A 129 -8.41 -5.37 -11.41
CA LYS A 129 -7.76 -6.57 -10.86
C LYS A 129 -8.58 -7.27 -9.81
N LEU A 130 -9.23 -6.50 -8.94
CA LEU A 130 -10.04 -7.01 -7.83
C LEU A 130 -11.38 -7.57 -8.31
N GLY A 131 -11.95 -6.98 -9.39
CA GLY A 131 -13.26 -7.33 -9.92
C GLY A 131 -14.42 -6.83 -9.05
N PHE A 132 -14.18 -5.78 -8.26
CA PHE A 132 -15.15 -4.98 -7.52
C PHE A 132 -14.57 -3.60 -7.24
N THR A 133 -15.41 -2.64 -6.86
CA THR A 133 -15.00 -1.25 -6.62
C THR A 133 -14.56 -1.04 -5.17
N TYR A 134 -13.74 0.00 -4.93
CA TYR A 134 -13.43 0.42 -3.56
C TYR A 134 -14.68 0.90 -2.82
N ASP A 135 -15.65 1.51 -3.51
CA ASP A 135 -16.91 1.91 -2.91
C ASP A 135 -17.71 0.72 -2.34
N GLU A 136 -17.75 -0.40 -3.06
CA GLU A 136 -18.38 -1.64 -2.59
C GLU A 136 -17.63 -2.23 -1.39
N LEU A 137 -16.30 -2.24 -1.46
CA LEU A 137 -15.46 -2.73 -0.37
C LEU A 137 -15.62 -1.90 0.91
N ASP A 138 -15.57 -0.57 0.78
CA ASP A 138 -15.67 0.37 1.90
C ASP A 138 -17.03 0.30 2.57
N GLU A 139 -18.10 0.24 1.77
CA GLU A 139 -19.46 0.00 2.24
C GLU A 139 -19.55 -1.30 3.02
N TYR A 140 -18.99 -2.39 2.47
CA TYR A 140 -18.97 -3.68 3.16
C TYR A 140 -18.21 -3.64 4.48
N ILE A 141 -17.02 -3.00 4.52
CA ILE A 141 -16.19 -2.89 5.73
C ILE A 141 -16.94 -2.16 6.84
N ARG A 142 -17.59 -1.03 6.51
CA ARG A 142 -18.28 -0.19 7.49
C ARG A 142 -19.58 -0.81 8.01
N ASN A 143 -20.27 -1.58 7.17
CA ASN A 143 -21.59 -2.12 7.48
C ASN A 143 -21.63 -3.65 7.64
N LYS A 144 -20.47 -4.30 7.78
CA LYS A 144 -20.35 -5.76 7.89
C LYS A 144 -21.27 -6.37 8.95
N SER A 145 -21.47 -5.72 10.10
CA SER A 145 -22.35 -6.17 11.16
C SER A 145 -23.81 -6.18 10.72
N GLU A 146 -24.24 -5.24 9.89
CA GLU A 146 -25.60 -5.14 9.37
C GLU A 146 -25.87 -6.15 8.27
N TYR A 147 -24.90 -6.42 7.40
CA TYR A 147 -24.99 -7.46 6.38
C TYR A 147 -25.20 -8.87 6.96
N ASN A 148 -24.62 -9.14 8.12
CA ASN A 148 -24.77 -10.42 8.82
C ASN A 148 -26.11 -10.59 9.53
N ILE A 149 -26.86 -9.50 9.79
CA ILE A 149 -28.07 -9.52 10.63
C ILE A 149 -29.35 -9.30 9.82
N HIS A 150 -29.36 -8.47 8.78
CA HIS A 150 -30.60 -7.99 8.17
C HIS A 150 -30.63 -7.88 6.64
N GLY A 151 -29.69 -8.42 5.91
CA GLY A 151 -29.74 -8.39 4.43
C GLY A 151 -30.48 -7.18 3.88
N LEU A 152 -29.83 -6.03 3.72
CA LEU A 152 -30.38 -4.84 3.05
C LEU A 152 -30.72 -3.64 3.96
N LYS A 153 -29.78 -2.67 4.02
CA LYS A 153 -30.21 -1.27 4.22
C LYS A 153 -29.36 -0.20 3.50
N HIS A 154 -28.26 -0.57 2.88
CA HIS A 154 -27.40 0.34 2.14
C HIS A 154 -27.18 -0.13 0.69
N LYS A 155 -26.34 0.51 -0.09
CA LYS A 155 -26.05 0.18 -1.49
C LYS A 155 -25.99 -1.36 -1.65
N ILE A 156 -26.84 -1.92 -2.51
CA ILE A 156 -26.94 -3.38 -2.69
C ILE A 156 -25.62 -3.87 -3.27
N ILE A 157 -24.78 -4.50 -2.45
CA ILE A 157 -23.60 -5.21 -2.92
C ILE A 157 -24.05 -6.61 -3.34
N LEU A 158 -23.63 -7.03 -4.53
CA LEU A 158 -23.95 -8.36 -5.03
C LEU A 158 -23.33 -9.43 -4.13
N GLU A 159 -24.06 -10.50 -3.86
CA GLU A 159 -23.57 -11.62 -3.04
C GLU A 159 -22.26 -12.21 -3.57
N GLU A 160 -22.06 -12.19 -4.87
CA GLU A 160 -20.82 -12.61 -5.52
C GLU A 160 -19.63 -11.72 -5.13
N THR A 161 -19.83 -10.40 -5.09
CA THR A 161 -18.83 -9.42 -4.64
C THR A 161 -18.47 -9.66 -3.17
N ILE A 162 -19.45 -9.86 -2.32
CA ILE A 162 -19.23 -10.19 -0.89
C ILE A 162 -18.37 -11.45 -0.75
N LYS A 163 -18.69 -12.51 -1.49
CA LYS A 163 -17.89 -13.75 -1.49
C LYS A 163 -16.45 -13.53 -1.93
N LYS A 164 -16.20 -12.66 -2.93
CA LYS A 164 -14.85 -12.30 -3.37
C LYS A 164 -14.11 -11.54 -2.27
N ILE A 165 -14.73 -10.53 -1.67
CA ILE A 165 -14.15 -9.73 -0.56
C ILE A 165 -13.78 -10.64 0.61
N GLU A 166 -14.70 -11.50 1.06
CA GLU A 166 -14.47 -12.42 2.17
C GLU A 166 -13.37 -13.45 1.88
N LYS A 167 -13.28 -13.93 0.65
CA LYS A 167 -12.20 -14.82 0.22
C LYS A 167 -10.83 -14.15 0.36
N LEU A 168 -10.70 -12.90 -0.06
CA LEU A 168 -9.45 -12.13 0.07
C LEU A 168 -9.15 -11.81 1.54
N HIS A 169 -10.16 -11.35 2.30
CA HIS A 169 -10.01 -11.06 3.72
C HIS A 169 -9.52 -12.27 4.53
N ASN A 170 -10.03 -13.46 4.24
CA ASN A 170 -9.68 -14.69 4.94
C ASN A 170 -8.45 -15.40 4.39
N HIS A 171 -7.81 -14.85 3.36
CA HIS A 171 -6.60 -15.45 2.80
C HIS A 171 -5.45 -15.43 3.82
N PRO A 172 -4.65 -16.51 3.94
CA PRO A 172 -3.55 -16.57 4.90
C PRO A 172 -2.56 -15.39 4.80
N ASN A 173 -2.29 -14.92 3.60
CA ASN A 173 -1.38 -13.78 3.38
C ASN A 173 -1.94 -12.48 3.95
N THR A 174 -3.26 -12.27 3.91
CA THR A 174 -3.93 -11.11 4.49
C THR A 174 -3.82 -11.10 6.01
N LYS A 175 -3.90 -12.28 6.65
CA LYS A 175 -3.80 -12.42 8.11
C LYS A 175 -2.37 -12.33 8.64
N ASN A 176 -1.37 -12.50 7.79
CA ASN A 176 0.05 -12.52 8.16
C ASN A 176 0.73 -11.17 7.90
N LYS A 177 0.15 -10.11 8.47
CA LYS A 177 0.59 -8.72 8.29
C LYS A 177 1.89 -8.42 9.05
N CYS A 178 2.60 -7.39 8.56
CA CYS A 178 3.65 -6.76 9.34
C CYS A 178 3.05 -6.02 10.54
N ILE A 179 3.75 -5.97 11.66
CA ILE A 179 3.37 -5.14 12.79
C ILE A 179 3.79 -3.70 12.46
N ILE A 180 2.81 -2.79 12.49
CA ILE A 180 3.02 -1.36 12.26
C ILE A 180 2.35 -0.63 13.42
N LEU A 181 3.02 0.36 13.97
CA LEU A 181 2.47 1.20 15.02
C LEU A 181 1.43 2.18 14.45
N ASP A 182 0.40 2.48 15.22
CA ASP A 182 -0.64 3.43 14.82
C ASP A 182 -0.15 4.88 14.86
N SER A 183 0.90 5.16 15.63
CA SER A 183 1.43 6.50 15.85
C SER A 183 2.94 6.47 16.09
N PRO A 184 3.70 7.48 15.65
CA PRO A 184 5.12 7.61 15.99
C PRO A 184 5.36 7.81 17.48
N LEU A 185 4.33 8.22 18.26
CA LEU A 185 4.41 8.37 19.72
C LEU A 185 4.47 7.01 20.45
N ASP A 186 4.05 5.94 19.76
CA ASP A 186 4.11 4.58 20.30
C ASP A 186 5.48 3.91 20.04
N TYR A 187 6.39 4.62 19.37
CA TYR A 187 7.72 4.12 19.09
C TYR A 187 8.56 4.12 20.37
N PRO A 188 9.18 3.00 20.75
CA PRO A 188 10.06 2.99 21.90
C PRO A 188 11.24 3.93 21.64
N THR A 189 11.39 4.96 22.47
CA THR A 189 12.50 5.94 22.44
C THR A 189 13.84 5.32 22.85
N ALA A 190 14.11 4.11 22.44
CA ALA A 190 15.33 3.40 22.77
C ALA A 190 16.32 3.51 21.62
N PHE A 191 16.99 4.66 21.54
CA PHE A 191 18.33 4.76 20.98
C PHE A 191 19.10 5.86 21.72
#